data_5724dc3c30e74984adee46c1f765af96
#
_entry.id   5724dc3c30e74984adee46c1f765af96
#
_cell.length_a   1.000
_cell.length_b   1.000
_cell.length_c   1.000
_cell.angle_alpha   90.00
_cell.angle_beta   90.00
_cell.angle_gamma   90.00
#
_symmetry.space_group_name_H-M   'P 1'
#
loop_
_entity.id
_entity.type
_entity.pdbx_description
1 polymer ?
#
loop_
_entity_poly.entity_id
_entity_poly.type
_entity_poly.pdbx_seq_one_letter_code
_entity_poly.pdbx_strand_id
1 'polypeptide(L)'
;IAIGKREARWLCGGERLTGGEFDHGYYLSPAVFTDVKNSMRIAQEEIFGPVLALIDVADFDDALRQANDSQYGLSASIVTMNPRYMHVFTNEIQAGTVKINRTTTGNLVNAPFGGLKNSSTSTFRESGRAGLEFFTQIKTVYRGI
;
A
#
# COMPACT_ATOMS: atom_id res chain seq x y z
N ILE A 1 0.58 10.79 -14.64
CA ILE A 1 1.85 11.30 -15.17
C ILE A 1 1.79 12.83 -15.37
N ALA A 2 0.86 13.36 -16.19
CA ALA A 2 0.77 14.81 -16.47
C ALA A 2 0.61 15.67 -15.21
N ILE A 3 -0.15 15.21 -14.21
CA ILE A 3 -0.30 15.85 -12.92
C ILE A 3 1.04 15.86 -12.17
N GLY A 4 1.70 14.71 -12.07
CA GLY A 4 2.98 14.60 -11.39
C GLY A 4 4.06 15.51 -11.99
N LYS A 5 4.10 15.62 -13.33
CA LYS A 5 5.03 16.54 -14.02
C LYS A 5 4.79 18.04 -13.72
N ARG A 6 3.60 18.40 -13.25
CA ARG A 6 3.29 19.78 -12.84
C ARG A 6 3.52 20.04 -11.35
N GLU A 7 3.35 19.02 -10.51
CA GLU A 7 3.39 19.14 -9.06
C GLU A 7 4.77 18.84 -8.46
N ALA A 8 5.53 17.95 -9.09
CA ALA A 8 6.77 17.42 -8.55
C ALA A 8 7.87 17.36 -9.62
N ARG A 9 9.09 17.06 -9.21
CA ARG A 9 10.21 16.89 -10.11
C ARG A 9 10.16 15.49 -10.75
N TRP A 10 9.88 15.45 -12.04
CA TRP A 10 9.96 14.22 -12.83
C TRP A 10 11.42 13.82 -13.09
N LEU A 11 11.76 12.58 -12.79
CA LEU A 11 13.10 12.02 -13.05
C LEU A 11 13.16 11.24 -14.35
N CYS A 12 12.24 10.29 -14.54
CA CYS A 12 12.24 9.42 -15.71
C CYS A 12 10.91 8.72 -15.94
N GLY A 13 10.74 8.14 -17.11
CA GLY A 13 9.67 7.21 -17.46
C GLY A 13 8.30 7.86 -17.65
N GLY A 14 7.28 7.02 -17.70
CA GLY A 14 5.90 7.44 -17.86
C GLY A 14 5.47 7.64 -19.31
N GLU A 15 6.26 7.15 -20.27
CA GLU A 15 5.90 7.12 -21.67
C GLU A 15 5.12 5.85 -22.00
N ARG A 16 4.12 5.99 -22.87
CA ARG A 16 3.46 4.84 -23.46
C ARG A 16 4.42 4.14 -24.41
N LEU A 17 4.61 2.85 -24.21
CA LEU A 17 5.41 2.04 -25.11
C LEU A 17 4.55 1.61 -26.30
N THR A 18 5.08 1.75 -27.49
CA THR A 18 4.43 1.40 -28.77
C THR A 18 5.44 0.75 -29.70
N GLY A 19 4.94 0.00 -30.70
CA GLY A 19 5.76 -0.70 -31.69
C GLY A 19 6.01 -2.17 -31.33
N GLY A 20 5.89 -3.05 -32.32
CA GLY A 20 6.08 -4.48 -32.13
C GLY A 20 5.13 -5.11 -31.11
N GLU A 21 5.67 -5.78 -30.13
CA GLU A 21 4.87 -6.47 -29.09
C GLU A 21 4.05 -5.52 -28.22
N PHE A 22 4.45 -4.24 -28.10
CA PHE A 22 3.74 -3.26 -27.28
C PHE A 22 2.42 -2.78 -27.90
N ASP A 23 2.20 -2.99 -29.19
CA ASP A 23 0.95 -2.58 -29.86
C ASP A 23 -0.27 -3.42 -29.45
N HIS A 24 -0.04 -4.57 -28.82
CA HIS A 24 -1.08 -5.49 -28.36
C HIS A 24 -1.57 -5.20 -26.93
N GLY A 25 -1.15 -4.10 -26.29
CA GLY A 25 -1.54 -3.78 -24.92
C GLY A 25 -1.35 -2.32 -24.52
N TYR A 26 -1.54 -2.06 -23.24
CA TYR A 26 -1.38 -0.74 -22.62
C TYR A 26 -0.13 -0.74 -21.74
N TYR A 27 1.01 -0.52 -22.34
CA TYR A 27 2.29 -0.54 -21.64
C TYR A 27 2.78 0.88 -21.38
N LEU A 28 3.25 1.10 -20.14
CA LEU A 28 3.87 2.35 -19.72
C LEU A 28 5.24 2.04 -19.12
N SER A 29 6.24 2.84 -19.44
CA SER A 29 7.51 2.80 -18.73
C SER A 29 7.31 3.28 -17.28
N PRO A 30 7.95 2.66 -16.26
CA PRO A 30 7.86 3.13 -14.89
C PRO A 30 8.27 4.58 -14.75
N ALA A 31 7.44 5.39 -14.08
CA ALA A 31 7.69 6.81 -13.84
C ALA A 31 8.19 7.04 -12.42
N VAL A 32 9.19 7.90 -12.25
CA VAL A 32 9.72 8.28 -10.94
C VAL A 32 9.64 9.78 -10.76
N PHE A 33 9.08 10.20 -9.62
CA PHE A 33 8.98 11.60 -9.20
C PHE A 33 9.68 11.81 -7.87
N THR A 34 10.40 12.93 -7.72
CA THR A 34 11.04 13.40 -6.49
C THR A 34 10.51 14.76 -6.09
N ASP A 35 10.97 15.25 -4.94
CA ASP A 35 10.50 16.51 -4.35
C ASP A 35 8.97 16.50 -4.14
N VAL A 36 8.42 15.32 -3.95
CA VAL A 36 6.98 15.13 -3.71
C VAL A 36 6.68 15.53 -2.27
N LYS A 37 5.66 16.34 -2.08
CA LYS A 37 5.09 16.63 -0.77
C LYS A 37 3.87 15.76 -0.54
N ASN A 38 3.66 15.33 0.70
CA ASN A 38 2.54 14.44 1.05
C ASN A 38 1.17 15.02 0.68
N SER A 39 1.03 16.36 0.64
CA SER A 39 -0.20 17.06 0.24
C SER A 39 -0.46 17.07 -1.27
N MET A 40 0.48 16.62 -2.08
CA MET A 40 0.32 16.58 -3.54
C MET A 40 -0.62 15.45 -3.96
N ARG A 41 -1.33 15.66 -5.06
CA ARG A 41 -2.30 14.71 -5.58
C ARG A 41 -1.67 13.35 -5.90
N ILE A 42 -0.45 13.34 -6.46
CA ILE A 42 0.28 12.10 -6.78
C ILE A 42 0.71 11.29 -5.53
N ALA A 43 0.70 11.91 -4.33
CA ALA A 43 0.95 11.23 -3.06
C ALA A 43 -0.34 10.75 -2.39
N GLN A 44 -1.47 11.42 -2.62
CA GLN A 44 -2.74 11.16 -1.93
C GLN A 44 -3.74 10.33 -2.72
N GLU A 45 -3.65 10.32 -4.06
CA GLU A 45 -4.56 9.55 -4.89
C GLU A 45 -3.92 8.23 -5.36
N GLU A 46 -4.71 7.18 -5.42
CA GLU A 46 -4.29 5.91 -6.00
C GLU A 46 -4.17 6.04 -7.53
N ILE A 47 -2.95 5.84 -8.06
CA ILE A 47 -2.67 6.03 -9.49
C ILE A 47 -3.00 4.76 -10.29
N PHE A 48 -2.93 3.60 -9.66
CA PHE A 48 -3.14 2.28 -10.27
C PHE A 48 -2.25 2.03 -11.50
N GLY A 49 -0.97 2.38 -11.39
CA GLY A 49 0.00 2.26 -12.48
C GLY A 49 1.45 2.29 -11.98
N PRO A 50 2.42 2.11 -12.87
CA PRO A 50 3.84 2.02 -12.52
C PRO A 50 4.44 3.40 -12.21
N VAL A 51 4.01 4.01 -11.13
CA VAL A 51 4.46 5.34 -10.68
C VAL A 51 5.03 5.26 -9.27
N LEU A 52 6.22 5.81 -9.09
CA LEU A 52 6.88 5.95 -7.79
C LEU A 52 7.00 7.44 -7.44
N ALA A 53 6.48 7.82 -6.30
CA ALA A 53 6.62 9.15 -5.70
C ALA A 53 7.57 9.06 -4.49
N LEU A 54 8.66 9.82 -4.51
CA LEU A 54 9.63 9.89 -3.43
C LEU A 54 9.38 11.15 -2.60
N ILE A 55 9.17 10.96 -1.31
CA ILE A 55 8.92 12.00 -0.33
C ILE A 55 10.09 12.02 0.64
N ASP A 56 10.80 13.12 0.71
CA ASP A 56 11.86 13.32 1.69
C ASP A 56 11.25 13.59 3.06
N VAL A 57 11.85 13.02 4.09
CA VAL A 57 11.43 13.12 5.48
C VAL A 57 12.59 13.58 6.35
N ALA A 58 12.29 14.26 7.45
CA ALA A 58 13.32 14.77 8.35
C ALA A 58 13.95 13.64 9.20
N ASP A 59 13.11 12.71 9.64
CA ASP A 59 13.52 11.60 10.50
C ASP A 59 12.47 10.46 10.46
N PHE A 60 12.63 9.47 11.32
CA PHE A 60 11.72 8.33 11.40
C PHE A 60 10.31 8.72 11.87
N ASP A 61 10.20 9.65 12.81
CA ASP A 61 8.90 10.06 13.34
C ASP A 61 8.11 10.85 12.28
N ASP A 62 8.81 11.69 11.51
CA ASP A 62 8.22 12.38 10.34
C ASP A 62 7.81 11.38 9.25
N ALA A 63 8.65 10.37 8.97
CA ALA A 63 8.32 9.31 8.00
C ALA A 63 7.02 8.58 8.40
N LEU A 64 6.91 8.18 9.66
CA LEU A 64 5.73 7.46 10.18
C LEU A 64 4.48 8.35 10.15
N ARG A 65 4.62 9.61 10.54
CA ARG A 65 3.53 10.60 10.49
C ARG A 65 3.03 10.78 9.05
N GLN A 66 3.94 11.00 8.09
CA GLN A 66 3.58 11.19 6.69
C GLN A 66 2.99 9.91 6.06
N ALA A 67 3.53 8.74 6.38
CA ALA A 67 2.97 7.47 5.93
C ALA A 67 1.54 7.22 6.45
N ASN A 68 1.24 7.71 7.65
CA ASN A 68 -0.10 7.63 8.22
C ASN A 68 -1.06 8.74 7.72
N ASP A 69 -0.54 9.84 7.20
CA ASP A 69 -1.31 10.95 6.64
C ASP A 69 -1.73 10.62 5.19
N SER A 70 -2.55 9.59 5.06
CA SER A 70 -3.17 9.11 3.83
C SER A 70 -4.56 8.55 4.15
N GLN A 71 -5.47 8.66 3.21
CA GLN A 71 -6.78 8.00 3.33
C GLN A 71 -6.73 6.49 3.10
N TYR A 72 -5.61 5.94 2.69
CA TYR A 72 -5.39 4.51 2.45
C TYR A 72 -4.53 3.85 3.53
N GLY A 73 -4.66 2.55 3.67
CA GLY A 73 -3.90 1.76 4.64
C GLY A 73 -3.92 0.27 4.31
N LEU A 74 -3.61 -0.11 3.06
CA LEU A 74 -3.60 -1.51 2.67
C LEU A 74 -2.34 -2.21 3.15
N SER A 75 -1.18 -1.74 2.72
CA SER A 75 0.11 -2.37 2.99
C SER A 75 1.21 -1.32 3.17
N ALA A 76 2.02 -1.49 4.20
CA ALA A 76 3.17 -0.64 4.47
C ALA A 76 4.41 -1.49 4.76
N SER A 77 5.59 -0.92 4.45
CA SER A 77 6.86 -1.58 4.69
C SER A 77 7.89 -0.59 5.22
N ILE A 78 8.75 -1.10 6.11
CA ILE A 78 9.96 -0.40 6.55
C ILE A 78 11.19 -1.22 6.22
N VAL A 79 12.25 -0.56 5.78
CA VAL A 79 13.59 -1.16 5.61
C VAL A 79 14.53 -0.50 6.61
N THR A 80 14.93 -1.25 7.62
CA THR A 80 15.77 -0.73 8.72
C THR A 80 16.45 -1.88 9.46
N MET A 81 17.60 -1.60 10.09
CA MET A 81 18.25 -2.50 11.04
C MET A 81 18.04 -2.07 12.49
N ASN A 82 17.34 -0.96 12.74
CA ASN A 82 17.07 -0.46 14.09
C ASN A 82 15.85 -1.18 14.72
N PRO A 83 16.04 -2.00 15.79
CA PRO A 83 14.94 -2.74 16.40
C PRO A 83 13.83 -1.85 16.99
N ARG A 84 14.20 -0.66 17.48
CA ARG A 84 13.23 0.32 17.98
C ARG A 84 12.30 0.79 16.86
N TYR A 85 12.85 1.11 15.67
CA TYR A 85 12.04 1.54 14.53
C TYR A 85 11.14 0.42 14.02
N MET A 86 11.63 -0.83 14.01
CA MET A 86 10.80 -1.99 13.66
C MET A 86 9.61 -2.12 14.60
N HIS A 87 9.83 -2.00 15.91
CA HIS A 87 8.79 -2.11 16.92
C HIS A 87 7.77 -0.98 16.82
N VAL A 88 8.22 0.27 16.79
CA VAL A 88 7.33 1.45 16.69
C VAL A 88 6.53 1.40 15.40
N PHE A 89 7.20 1.15 14.27
CA PHE A 89 6.51 1.05 12.97
C PHE A 89 5.43 -0.03 12.98
N THR A 90 5.71 -1.21 13.53
CA THR A 90 4.72 -2.31 13.60
C THR A 90 3.47 -1.92 14.38
N ASN A 91 3.62 -1.15 15.44
CA ASN A 91 2.50 -0.79 16.32
C ASN A 91 1.73 0.45 15.87
N GLU A 92 2.40 1.39 15.21
CA GLU A 92 1.84 2.72 14.96
C GLU A 92 1.47 2.98 13.50
N ILE A 93 1.97 2.19 12.55
CA ILE A 93 1.58 2.33 11.15
C ILE A 93 0.12 1.90 10.93
N GLN A 94 -0.65 2.76 10.28
CA GLN A 94 -2.07 2.52 10.01
C GLN A 94 -2.27 1.76 8.69
N ALA A 95 -1.76 0.54 8.63
CA ALA A 95 -1.92 -0.37 7.50
C ALA A 95 -2.34 -1.76 7.96
N GLY A 96 -3.16 -2.43 7.16
CA GLY A 96 -3.65 -3.77 7.45
C GLY A 96 -2.61 -4.86 7.30
N THR A 97 -1.61 -4.65 6.45
CA THR A 97 -0.46 -5.52 6.27
C THR A 97 0.83 -4.74 6.51
N VAL A 98 1.62 -5.17 7.48
CA VAL A 98 2.88 -4.53 7.84
C VAL A 98 4.04 -5.46 7.52
N LYS A 99 5.06 -4.96 6.86
CA LYS A 99 6.24 -5.72 6.49
C LYS A 99 7.53 -5.03 6.94
N ILE A 100 8.48 -5.82 7.39
CA ILE A 100 9.80 -5.34 7.82
C ILE A 100 10.85 -5.99 6.93
N ASN A 101 11.70 -5.17 6.31
CA ASN A 101 12.76 -5.60 5.39
C ASN A 101 12.26 -6.51 4.25
N ARG A 102 11.04 -6.24 3.77
CA ARG A 102 10.40 -6.93 2.65
C ARG A 102 9.61 -5.92 1.82
N THR A 103 9.34 -6.28 0.58
CA THR A 103 8.44 -5.50 -0.30
C THR A 103 7.00 -5.57 0.20
N THR A 104 6.17 -4.60 -0.16
CA THR A 104 4.74 -4.59 0.16
C THR A 104 3.93 -5.65 -0.59
N THR A 105 4.49 -6.26 -1.63
CA THR A 105 3.90 -7.35 -2.42
C THR A 105 4.17 -8.73 -1.81
N GLY A 106 3.55 -9.79 -2.35
CA GLY A 106 3.80 -11.17 -1.94
C GLY A 106 3.10 -11.53 -0.62
N ASN A 107 1.77 -11.46 -0.61
CA ASN A 107 0.96 -11.91 0.52
C ASN A 107 0.75 -13.43 0.45
N LEU A 108 0.71 -14.07 1.63
CA LEU A 108 0.47 -15.51 1.75
C LEU A 108 -1.03 -15.77 1.84
N VAL A 109 -1.52 -16.76 1.10
CA VAL A 109 -2.95 -17.13 1.08
C VAL A 109 -3.48 -17.66 2.40
N ASN A 110 -2.60 -18.09 3.30
CA ASN A 110 -2.95 -18.60 4.63
C ASN A 110 -2.89 -17.52 5.72
N ALA A 111 -2.49 -16.30 5.37
CA ALA A 111 -2.49 -15.14 6.28
C ALA A 111 -3.69 -14.23 5.99
N PRO A 112 -4.35 -13.68 7.01
CA PRO A 112 -5.41 -12.71 6.81
C PRO A 112 -4.92 -11.51 5.99
N PHE A 113 -5.68 -11.12 4.97
CA PHE A 113 -5.37 -9.99 4.10
C PHE A 113 -6.50 -8.95 4.12
N GLY A 114 -6.15 -7.68 4.17
CA GLY A 114 -7.08 -6.57 4.10
C GLY A 114 -6.47 -5.29 4.64
N GLY A 115 -7.06 -4.16 4.31
CA GLY A 115 -6.59 -2.83 4.66
C GLY A 115 -7.26 -2.23 5.89
N LEU A 116 -6.84 -1.02 6.19
CA LEU A 116 -7.49 -0.06 7.07
C LEU A 116 -7.97 1.12 6.23
N LYS A 117 -8.65 2.06 6.85
CA LYS A 117 -9.16 3.28 6.21
C LYS A 117 -9.95 2.95 4.92
N ASN A 118 -9.79 3.72 3.85
CA ASN A 118 -10.49 3.50 2.58
C ASN A 118 -9.98 2.30 1.76
N SER A 119 -8.91 1.65 2.20
CA SER A 119 -8.42 0.43 1.55
C SER A 119 -9.24 -0.82 1.87
N SER A 120 -10.19 -0.74 2.78
CA SER A 120 -11.09 -1.85 3.14
C SER A 120 -12.34 -1.31 3.82
N THR A 121 -13.41 -2.10 3.83
CA THR A 121 -14.60 -1.84 4.64
C THR A 121 -14.36 -2.01 6.15
N SER A 122 -13.13 -2.37 6.55
CA SER A 122 -12.62 -2.52 7.92
C SER A 122 -13.25 -3.63 8.76
N THR A 123 -14.22 -4.36 8.24
CA THR A 123 -14.99 -5.33 9.05
C THR A 123 -14.38 -6.72 9.01
N PHE A 124 -13.93 -7.17 7.85
CA PHE A 124 -13.46 -8.54 7.64
C PHE A 124 -12.12 -8.56 6.90
N ARG A 125 -11.38 -9.65 7.09
CA ARG A 125 -10.15 -9.96 6.35
C ARG A 125 -10.43 -11.08 5.36
N GLU A 126 -9.78 -10.99 4.21
CA GLU A 126 -9.73 -12.06 3.22
C GLU A 126 -8.59 -13.02 3.57
N SER A 127 -8.62 -14.20 2.97
CA SER A 127 -7.59 -15.23 3.08
C SER A 127 -7.44 -15.84 4.48
N GLY A 128 -6.74 -16.97 4.53
CA GLY A 128 -6.55 -17.74 5.74
C GLY A 128 -7.88 -18.11 6.42
N ARG A 129 -7.82 -18.27 7.73
CA ARG A 129 -8.99 -18.56 8.55
C ARG A 129 -10.04 -17.46 8.51
N ALA A 130 -9.60 -16.20 8.46
CA ALA A 130 -10.50 -15.05 8.39
C ALA A 130 -11.39 -15.07 7.14
N GLY A 131 -10.84 -15.52 5.99
CA GLY A 131 -11.63 -15.71 4.77
C GLY A 131 -12.69 -16.80 4.92
N LEU A 132 -12.40 -17.90 5.61
CA LEU A 132 -13.40 -18.94 5.91
C LEU A 132 -14.50 -18.38 6.82
N GLU A 133 -14.15 -17.64 7.85
CA GLU A 133 -15.10 -17.04 8.78
C GLU A 133 -16.03 -16.03 8.07
N PHE A 134 -15.50 -15.29 7.09
CA PHE A 134 -16.27 -14.34 6.29
C PHE A 134 -17.40 -15.02 5.47
N PHE A 135 -17.15 -16.20 4.91
CA PHE A 135 -18.14 -16.94 4.08
C PHE A 135 -18.99 -17.92 4.87
N THR A 136 -18.89 -17.94 6.19
CA THR A 136 -19.63 -18.87 7.05
C THR A 136 -20.45 -18.14 8.11
N GLN A 137 -21.46 -18.81 8.64
CA GLN A 137 -22.27 -18.33 9.76
C GLN A 137 -22.16 -19.30 10.92
N ILE A 138 -22.00 -18.79 12.12
CA ILE A 138 -22.02 -19.57 13.35
C ILE A 138 -23.47 -19.86 13.72
N LYS A 139 -23.82 -21.16 13.89
CA LYS A 139 -25.11 -21.58 14.41
C LYS A 139 -24.88 -22.38 15.70
N THR A 140 -25.47 -21.92 16.78
CA THR A 140 -25.47 -22.65 18.06
C THR A 140 -26.80 -23.42 18.18
N VAL A 141 -26.71 -24.70 18.47
CA VAL A 141 -27.87 -25.57 18.65
C VAL A 141 -27.83 -26.22 20.03
N TYR A 142 -28.86 -25.96 20.84
CA TYR A 142 -29.10 -26.67 22.07
C TYR A 142 -30.18 -27.71 21.82
N ARG A 143 -29.90 -28.98 22.15
CA ARG A 143 -30.86 -30.07 22.04
C ARG A 143 -31.17 -30.60 23.44
N GLY A 144 -32.41 -30.42 23.88
CA GLY A 144 -32.93 -31.08 25.09
C GLY A 144 -33.06 -32.60 24.89
N ILE A 145 -33.00 -33.35 25.98
CA ILE A 145 -33.30 -34.78 26.04
C ILE A 145 -34.80 -34.95 26.16
#